data_fc8631c8c0205cc0c5ec59accd74aaa2
#
_entry.id   fc8631c8c0205cc0c5ec59accd74aaa2
#
_cell.length_a   1.000
_cell.length_b   1.000
_cell.length_c   1.000
_cell.angle_alpha   90.00
_cell.angle_beta   90.00
_cell.angle_gamma   90.00
#
_symmetry.space_group_name_H-M   'P 1'
#
loop_
_entity.id
_entity.type
_entity.pdbx_description
1 polymer ?
#
loop_
_entity_poly.entity_id
_entity_poly.type
_entity_poly.pdbx_seq_one_letter_code
_entity_poly.pdbx_strand_id
1 'polypeptide(L)'
;MNIFKRLSNAFKSLVGSPDTMSMQQLLDFLGLADTPKGALAEATYFACLKVLGEGVGKLPLKLLTYTEKNGVRNAREHPLYNILNRRPNPYMTSSTFWSTVEYNRNHHGNAYVLISGAGSKTNLWILESDLVTVWYDDAKLLDKVPDVYYIYTKGGKRYTFGSEEILHFKTSNTFDGVVGISVKDQLKSTIEGNLKAQQLVNKMYDSGFTAKAVMQYTGNLSDDNAKKFAQGIESYMKGDLKDEGLENIIPVPIGTSLTPLNIKLADNQFIEVKQYSALQIASAFGIKPYQIGDYTKASYASAEAQQLSFYVDTLLFIIKQYEEEITYKLLSKAEVDNGYHFKFN
;
A
#
# COMPACT_ATOMS: atom_id res chain seq x y z
N MET A 1 -26.30 28.52 -13.08
CA MET A 1 -25.57 28.77 -11.79
C MET A 1 -24.34 27.89 -11.84
N ASN A 2 -23.17 28.53 -11.92
CA ASN A 2 -21.89 27.97 -12.38
C ASN A 2 -21.45 26.71 -11.60
N ILE A 3 -21.21 25.60 -12.30
CA ILE A 3 -20.63 24.34 -11.80
C ILE A 3 -19.35 24.61 -10.98
N PHE A 4 -18.53 25.57 -11.42
CA PHE A 4 -17.32 26.02 -10.69
C PHE A 4 -17.58 26.58 -9.28
N LYS A 5 -18.74 27.23 -9.06
CA LYS A 5 -19.11 27.72 -7.72
C LYS A 5 -19.56 26.59 -6.79
N ARG A 6 -20.17 25.56 -7.35
CA ARG A 6 -20.55 24.33 -6.62
C ARG A 6 -19.32 23.51 -6.22
N LEU A 7 -18.39 23.31 -7.15
CA LEU A 7 -17.10 22.61 -6.90
C LEU A 7 -16.25 23.35 -5.88
N SER A 8 -16.12 24.69 -5.99
CA SER A 8 -15.39 25.51 -5.02
C SER A 8 -15.99 25.45 -3.61
N ASN A 9 -17.31 25.44 -3.49
CA ASN A 9 -18.00 25.37 -2.19
C ASN A 9 -17.96 23.95 -1.61
N ALA A 10 -18.11 22.91 -2.43
CA ALA A 10 -17.95 21.52 -2.02
C ALA A 10 -16.51 21.26 -1.53
N PHE A 11 -15.53 21.83 -2.25
CA PHE A 11 -14.13 21.69 -1.88
C PHE A 11 -13.77 22.39 -0.57
N LYS A 12 -14.26 23.63 -0.32
CA LYS A 12 -14.09 24.33 0.95
C LYS A 12 -14.72 23.61 2.15
N SER A 13 -15.75 22.81 1.90
CA SER A 13 -16.38 21.98 2.96
C SER A 13 -15.65 20.66 3.22
N LEU A 14 -14.85 20.18 2.26
CA LEU A 14 -14.06 18.96 2.36
C LEU A 14 -12.70 19.17 3.05
N VAL A 15 -12.07 20.30 2.74
CA VAL A 15 -10.75 20.66 3.28
C VAL A 15 -10.97 21.81 4.25
N GLY A 16 -11.11 21.54 5.53
CA GLY A 16 -11.16 22.58 6.58
C GLY A 16 -10.00 23.59 6.44
N SER A 17 -9.99 24.66 7.22
CA SER A 17 -8.95 25.68 7.20
C SER A 17 -7.54 25.07 7.30
N PRO A 18 -6.57 25.54 6.52
CA PRO A 18 -5.24 24.93 6.36
C PRO A 18 -4.38 24.81 7.63
N ASP A 19 -4.68 25.56 8.65
CA ASP A 19 -3.75 25.78 9.77
C ASP A 19 -3.83 24.77 10.92
N THR A 20 -4.72 23.78 10.87
CA THR A 20 -4.94 22.86 12.00
C THR A 20 -5.18 21.38 11.62
N MET A 21 -4.62 20.93 10.51
CA MET A 21 -4.75 19.52 10.14
C MET A 21 -3.92 18.65 11.07
N SER A 22 -4.58 17.82 11.91
CA SER A 22 -3.87 16.84 12.73
C SER A 22 -3.22 15.75 11.85
N MET A 23 -2.18 15.07 12.36
CA MET A 23 -1.58 13.92 11.65
C MET A 23 -2.63 12.87 11.28
N GLN A 24 -3.64 12.66 12.14
CA GLN A 24 -4.75 11.75 11.87
C GLN A 24 -5.59 12.22 10.67
N GLN A 25 -5.92 13.51 10.62
CA GLN A 25 -6.66 14.08 9.49
C GLN A 25 -5.84 14.07 8.19
N LEU A 26 -4.51 14.20 8.28
CA LEU A 26 -3.63 14.03 7.14
C LEU A 26 -3.62 12.58 6.65
N LEU A 27 -3.56 11.62 7.56
CA LEU A 27 -3.65 10.19 7.24
C LEU A 27 -5.03 9.85 6.65
N ASP A 28 -6.11 10.40 7.22
CA ASP A 28 -7.47 10.27 6.70
C ASP A 28 -7.58 10.88 5.29
N PHE A 29 -6.99 12.06 5.09
CA PHE A 29 -6.97 12.73 3.79
C PHE A 29 -6.19 11.95 2.73
N LEU A 30 -5.12 11.28 3.12
CA LEU A 30 -4.32 10.42 2.24
C LEU A 30 -4.95 9.04 2.00
N GLY A 31 -6.11 8.76 2.61
CA GLY A 31 -6.76 7.46 2.56
C GLY A 31 -5.98 6.36 3.28
N LEU A 32 -5.12 6.74 4.21
CA LEU A 32 -4.24 5.81 4.95
C LEU A 32 -4.76 5.50 6.36
N ALA A 33 -5.77 6.21 6.84
CA ALA A 33 -6.26 6.08 8.22
C ALA A 33 -7.09 4.81 8.45
N ASP A 34 -7.87 4.40 7.46
CA ASP A 34 -8.73 3.21 7.52
C ASP A 34 -8.09 1.96 6.89
N THR A 35 -6.80 2.03 6.60
CA THR A 35 -6.10 0.82 6.16
C THR A 35 -6.15 -0.21 7.28
N PRO A 36 -6.54 -1.46 6.96
CA PRO A 36 -6.46 -2.53 7.94
C PRO A 36 -5.04 -2.53 8.49
N LYS A 37 -4.89 -2.21 9.76
CA LYS A 37 -3.60 -2.17 10.47
C LYS A 37 -2.76 -3.41 10.23
N GLY A 38 -3.42 -4.51 9.81
CA GLY A 38 -2.80 -5.76 9.43
C GLY A 38 -1.91 -5.69 8.18
N ALA A 39 -2.43 -5.29 7.02
CA ALA A 39 -1.68 -5.40 5.75
C ALA A 39 -0.45 -4.49 5.74
N LEU A 40 -0.55 -3.26 6.26
CA LEU A 40 0.58 -2.34 6.35
C LEU A 40 1.59 -2.71 7.45
N ALA A 41 1.19 -3.51 8.43
CA ALA A 41 2.10 -4.03 9.45
C ALA A 41 3.00 -5.16 8.91
N GLU A 42 2.69 -5.73 7.75
CA GLU A 42 3.57 -6.66 7.06
C GLU A 42 4.70 -5.88 6.37
N ALA A 43 5.93 -6.12 6.84
CA ALA A 43 7.10 -5.32 6.47
C ALA A 43 7.40 -5.36 4.97
N THR A 44 7.28 -6.52 4.34
CA THR A 44 7.57 -6.69 2.91
C THR A 44 6.53 -6.01 2.04
N TYR A 45 5.26 -6.12 2.41
CA TYR A 45 4.17 -5.45 1.73
C TYR A 45 4.36 -3.93 1.76
N PHE A 46 4.64 -3.38 2.95
CA PHE A 46 4.93 -1.96 3.10
C PHE A 46 6.16 -1.52 2.29
N ALA A 47 7.25 -2.30 2.32
CA ALA A 47 8.45 -2.01 1.55
C ALA A 47 8.16 -1.96 0.04
N CYS A 48 7.34 -2.87 -0.46
CA CYS A 48 6.93 -2.89 -1.87
C CYS A 48 6.15 -1.63 -2.27
N LEU A 49 5.16 -1.23 -1.47
CA LEU A 49 4.41 0.00 -1.71
C LEU A 49 5.32 1.23 -1.73
N LYS A 50 6.27 1.30 -0.78
CA LYS A 50 7.26 2.37 -0.70
C LYS A 50 8.16 2.41 -1.93
N VAL A 51 8.71 1.28 -2.36
CA VAL A 51 9.61 1.21 -3.53
C VAL A 51 8.91 1.68 -4.80
N LEU A 52 7.67 1.25 -5.04
CA LEU A 52 6.90 1.68 -6.22
C LEU A 52 6.51 3.16 -6.13
N GLY A 53 5.97 3.60 -4.98
CA GLY A 53 5.58 5.00 -4.79
C GLY A 53 6.77 5.95 -4.98
N GLU A 54 7.91 5.66 -4.33
CA GLU A 54 9.14 6.44 -4.51
C GLU A 54 9.71 6.32 -5.93
N GLY A 55 9.57 5.14 -6.55
CA GLY A 55 9.99 4.91 -7.92
C GLY A 55 9.32 5.86 -8.91
N VAL A 56 8.01 6.00 -8.83
CA VAL A 56 7.23 6.94 -9.64
C VAL A 56 7.48 8.39 -9.20
N GLY A 57 7.46 8.66 -7.90
CA GLY A 57 7.61 10.01 -7.34
C GLY A 57 8.98 10.65 -7.61
N LYS A 58 10.02 9.88 -7.87
CA LYS A 58 11.37 10.36 -8.24
C LYS A 58 11.45 10.92 -9.66
N LEU A 59 10.55 10.47 -10.54
CA LEU A 59 10.58 10.86 -11.94
C LEU A 59 9.84 12.18 -12.15
N PRO A 60 10.51 13.22 -12.67
CA PRO A 60 9.83 14.49 -12.93
C PRO A 60 8.87 14.37 -14.12
N LEU A 61 7.59 14.65 -13.88
CA LEU A 61 6.60 14.73 -14.93
C LEU A 61 6.73 16.07 -15.68
N LYS A 62 7.03 16.00 -16.98
CA LYS A 62 7.23 17.16 -17.84
C LYS A 62 6.14 17.22 -18.90
N LEU A 63 5.72 18.42 -19.26
CA LEU A 63 4.96 18.65 -20.48
C LEU A 63 5.94 18.96 -21.60
N LEU A 64 5.89 18.17 -22.64
CA LEU A 64 6.73 18.30 -23.82
C LEU A 64 5.88 18.74 -25.02
N THR A 65 6.50 19.41 -25.98
CA THR A 65 5.94 19.67 -27.30
C THR A 65 6.90 19.17 -28.36
N TYR A 66 6.35 18.50 -29.36
CA TYR A 66 7.08 18.04 -30.53
C TYR A 66 6.76 18.92 -31.73
N THR A 67 7.80 19.37 -32.42
CA THR A 67 7.65 20.07 -33.69
C THR A 67 8.66 19.52 -34.69
N GLU A 68 8.26 19.36 -35.95
CA GLU A 68 9.16 18.83 -37.00
C GLU A 68 10.44 19.62 -37.13
N LYS A 69 10.42 20.95 -36.94
CA LYS A 69 11.60 21.81 -37.09
C LYS A 69 12.52 21.80 -35.87
N ASN A 70 11.99 21.61 -34.66
CA ASN A 70 12.72 21.85 -33.42
C ASN A 70 12.87 20.57 -32.55
N GLY A 71 12.31 19.46 -32.98
CA GLY A 71 12.28 18.22 -32.19
C GLY A 71 11.46 18.36 -30.92
N VAL A 72 11.86 17.67 -29.85
CA VAL A 72 11.16 17.68 -28.56
C VAL A 72 11.68 18.78 -27.67
N ARG A 73 10.78 19.60 -27.10
CA ARG A 73 11.10 20.70 -26.16
C ARG A 73 10.18 20.67 -24.94
N ASN A 74 10.68 21.18 -23.81
CA ASN A 74 9.84 21.44 -22.64
C ASN A 74 8.89 22.61 -22.91
N ALA A 75 7.59 22.38 -22.74
CA ALA A 75 6.56 23.39 -22.92
C ALA A 75 6.38 24.26 -21.65
N ARG A 76 7.44 24.99 -21.27
CA ARG A 76 7.49 25.76 -20.02
C ARG A 76 6.47 26.89 -19.92
N GLU A 77 6.03 27.41 -21.06
CA GLU A 77 5.03 28.47 -21.18
C GLU A 77 3.60 27.97 -20.90
N HIS A 78 3.39 26.67 -20.95
CA HIS A 78 2.08 26.09 -20.78
C HIS A 78 1.64 26.15 -19.30
N PRO A 79 0.39 26.56 -19.00
CA PRO A 79 -0.10 26.71 -17.62
C PRO A 79 0.06 25.46 -16.75
N LEU A 80 -0.12 24.29 -17.31
CA LEU A 80 -0.03 23.00 -16.61
C LEU A 80 1.40 22.55 -16.31
N TYR A 81 2.42 23.13 -16.98
CA TYR A 81 3.81 22.69 -16.81
C TYR A 81 4.28 22.76 -15.34
N ASN A 82 4.08 23.91 -14.70
CA ASN A 82 4.52 24.09 -13.32
C ASN A 82 3.66 23.33 -12.31
N ILE A 83 2.37 23.18 -12.59
CA ILE A 83 1.42 22.49 -11.73
C ILE A 83 1.86 21.02 -11.58
N LEU A 84 2.07 20.31 -12.68
CA LEU A 84 2.40 18.89 -12.65
C LEU A 84 3.86 18.62 -12.26
N ASN A 85 4.78 19.49 -12.67
CA ASN A 85 6.20 19.34 -12.41
C ASN A 85 6.61 19.72 -10.98
N ARG A 86 5.94 20.71 -10.36
CA ARG A 86 6.35 21.25 -9.07
C ARG A 86 5.34 21.02 -7.94
N ARG A 87 4.12 21.53 -8.10
CA ARG A 87 3.07 21.48 -7.07
C ARG A 87 1.70 21.26 -7.68
N PRO A 88 1.19 20.04 -7.69
CA PRO A 88 -0.16 19.75 -8.17
C PRO A 88 -1.26 20.39 -7.32
N ASN A 89 -0.97 20.70 -6.07
CA ASN A 89 -1.83 21.45 -5.15
C ASN A 89 -0.98 22.22 -4.11
N PRO A 90 -1.57 23.13 -3.32
CA PRO A 90 -0.83 23.94 -2.34
C PRO A 90 -0.11 23.14 -1.25
N TYR A 91 -0.56 21.91 -0.95
CA TYR A 91 -0.05 21.13 0.18
C TYR A 91 1.07 20.15 -0.22
N MET A 92 1.10 19.71 -1.47
CA MET A 92 1.96 18.61 -1.89
C MET A 92 2.97 19.04 -2.95
N THR A 93 4.20 18.57 -2.83
CA THR A 93 5.17 18.58 -3.94
C THR A 93 4.77 17.55 -4.98
N SER A 94 5.25 17.70 -6.21
CA SER A 94 5.00 16.74 -7.28
C SER A 94 5.46 15.32 -6.90
N SER A 95 6.65 15.19 -6.29
CA SER A 95 7.18 13.90 -5.85
C SER A 95 6.28 13.22 -4.82
N THR A 96 5.85 13.94 -3.79
CA THR A 96 4.93 13.42 -2.76
C THR A 96 3.58 13.05 -3.37
N PHE A 97 3.08 13.88 -4.28
CA PHE A 97 1.79 13.66 -4.92
C PHE A 97 1.78 12.36 -5.73
N TRP A 98 2.72 12.20 -6.65
CA TRP A 98 2.78 11.00 -7.51
C TRP A 98 3.13 9.73 -6.74
N SER A 99 3.98 9.86 -5.70
CA SER A 99 4.24 8.75 -4.77
C SER A 99 2.97 8.31 -4.05
N THR A 100 2.14 9.26 -3.58
CA THR A 100 0.88 8.96 -2.89
C THR A 100 -0.16 8.36 -3.85
N VAL A 101 -0.25 8.86 -5.09
CA VAL A 101 -1.13 8.29 -6.11
C VAL A 101 -0.75 6.83 -6.38
N GLU A 102 0.54 6.55 -6.58
CA GLU A 102 1.02 5.18 -6.83
C GLU A 102 0.82 4.27 -5.62
N TYR A 103 1.01 4.78 -4.40
CA TYR A 103 0.72 4.06 -3.18
C TYR A 103 -0.76 3.63 -3.11
N ASN A 104 -1.68 4.58 -3.32
CA ASN A 104 -3.12 4.30 -3.33
C ASN A 104 -3.51 3.33 -4.44
N ARG A 105 -2.95 3.50 -5.65
CA ARG A 105 -3.20 2.62 -6.78
C ARG A 105 -2.89 1.15 -6.45
N ASN A 106 -1.75 0.89 -5.84
CA ASN A 106 -1.37 -0.47 -5.47
C ASN A 106 -2.16 -1.00 -4.27
N HIS A 107 -2.40 -0.15 -3.26
CA HIS A 107 -3.06 -0.58 -2.03
C HIS A 107 -4.55 -0.88 -2.24
N HIS A 108 -5.26 0.01 -2.96
CA HIS A 108 -6.69 -0.10 -3.21
C HIS A 108 -7.05 -0.65 -4.59
N GLY A 109 -6.07 -0.89 -5.45
CA GLY A 109 -6.28 -1.25 -6.85
C GLY A 109 -6.56 -0.04 -7.75
N ASN A 110 -6.95 1.09 -7.18
CA ASN A 110 -7.35 2.30 -7.86
C ASN A 110 -6.90 3.55 -7.11
N ALA A 111 -6.50 4.57 -7.82
CA ALA A 111 -6.27 5.90 -7.26
C ALA A 111 -7.05 6.92 -8.08
N TYR A 112 -7.73 7.82 -7.39
CA TYR A 112 -8.59 8.83 -7.98
C TYR A 112 -8.08 10.22 -7.67
N VAL A 113 -7.96 11.04 -8.71
CA VAL A 113 -7.49 12.42 -8.57
C VAL A 113 -8.52 13.36 -9.19
N LEU A 114 -9.10 14.21 -8.37
CA LEU A 114 -10.04 15.25 -8.80
C LEU A 114 -9.29 16.40 -9.45
N ILE A 115 -9.70 16.76 -10.66
CA ILE A 115 -9.27 17.94 -11.38
C ILE A 115 -10.15 19.12 -10.95
N SER A 116 -9.57 20.14 -10.36
CA SER A 116 -10.28 21.31 -9.88
C SER A 116 -9.71 22.57 -10.52
N GLY A 117 -10.57 23.44 -11.01
CA GLY A 117 -10.15 24.68 -11.70
C GLY A 117 -9.88 24.48 -13.19
N ALA A 118 -9.27 25.48 -13.83
CA ALA A 118 -8.94 25.46 -15.24
C ALA A 118 -7.68 26.32 -15.53
N GLY A 119 -6.90 25.91 -16.53
CA GLY A 119 -5.69 26.61 -16.95
C GLY A 119 -4.67 26.76 -15.81
N SER A 120 -4.18 27.96 -15.57
CA SER A 120 -3.20 28.26 -14.50
C SER A 120 -3.73 28.11 -13.07
N LYS A 121 -5.05 27.96 -12.90
CA LYS A 121 -5.72 27.74 -11.60
C LYS A 121 -6.11 26.27 -11.38
N THR A 122 -5.63 25.39 -12.23
CA THR A 122 -5.86 23.93 -12.05
C THR A 122 -5.15 23.45 -10.80
N ASN A 123 -5.84 22.64 -10.01
CA ASN A 123 -5.28 21.91 -8.88
C ASN A 123 -5.72 20.46 -8.97
N LEU A 124 -4.86 19.56 -8.54
CA LEU A 124 -5.13 18.13 -8.49
C LEU A 124 -5.25 17.67 -7.03
N TRP A 125 -6.33 16.95 -6.74
CA TRP A 125 -6.62 16.50 -5.39
C TRP A 125 -6.82 15.00 -5.36
N ILE A 126 -6.05 14.31 -4.53
CA ILE A 126 -6.20 12.87 -4.34
C ILE A 126 -7.46 12.63 -3.51
N LEU A 127 -8.37 11.80 -4.01
CA LEU A 127 -9.53 11.34 -3.27
C LEU A 127 -9.18 10.05 -2.52
N GLU A 128 -9.79 9.85 -1.36
CA GLU A 128 -9.67 8.62 -0.59
C GLU A 128 -10.31 7.46 -1.38
N SER A 129 -9.49 6.51 -1.81
CA SER A 129 -9.92 5.47 -2.76
C SER A 129 -11.03 4.58 -2.18
N ASP A 130 -11.02 4.32 -0.87
CA ASP A 130 -12.08 3.54 -0.19
C ASP A 130 -13.45 4.23 -0.18
N LEU A 131 -13.48 5.55 -0.35
CA LEU A 131 -14.70 6.34 -0.33
C LEU A 131 -15.25 6.63 -1.72
N VAL A 132 -14.56 6.16 -2.78
CA VAL A 132 -14.98 6.31 -4.17
C VAL A 132 -15.61 5.02 -4.68
N THR A 133 -16.83 5.13 -5.18
CA THR A 133 -17.50 4.05 -5.91
C THR A 133 -17.58 4.44 -7.38
N VAL A 134 -17.07 3.58 -8.25
CA VAL A 134 -17.19 3.75 -9.70
C VAL A 134 -18.52 3.14 -10.15
N TRP A 135 -19.31 3.92 -10.85
CA TRP A 135 -20.55 3.46 -11.48
C TRP A 135 -20.44 3.66 -12.98
N TYR A 136 -20.83 2.65 -13.74
CA TYR A 136 -20.91 2.73 -15.20
C TYR A 136 -22.17 2.04 -15.68
N ASP A 137 -22.73 2.55 -16.78
CA ASP A 137 -23.96 2.02 -17.39
C ASP A 137 -23.58 0.89 -18.37
N ASP A 138 -23.60 -0.33 -17.88
CA ASP A 138 -23.32 -1.53 -18.66
C ASP A 138 -24.46 -1.90 -19.65
N ALA A 139 -25.67 -1.37 -19.44
CA ALA A 139 -26.81 -1.61 -20.33
C ALA A 139 -26.64 -0.98 -21.72
N LYS A 140 -25.82 0.06 -21.84
CA LYS A 140 -25.52 0.76 -23.10
C LYS A 140 -24.22 0.33 -23.77
N LEU A 141 -23.55 -0.69 -23.27
CA LEU A 141 -22.22 -1.11 -23.72
C LEU A 141 -22.16 -1.44 -25.22
N LEU A 142 -23.28 -1.85 -25.82
CA LEU A 142 -23.35 -2.24 -27.22
C LEU A 142 -23.82 -1.10 -28.15
N ASP A 143 -24.46 -0.07 -27.62
CA ASP A 143 -25.10 0.99 -28.43
C ASP A 143 -24.40 2.35 -28.36
N LYS A 144 -23.77 2.67 -27.22
CA LYS A 144 -23.04 3.94 -26.97
C LYS A 144 -21.87 3.71 -26.00
N VAL A 145 -20.91 4.63 -26.02
CA VAL A 145 -19.88 4.68 -24.99
C VAL A 145 -20.56 4.82 -23.63
N PRO A 146 -20.36 3.86 -22.71
CA PRO A 146 -21.01 3.92 -21.40
C PRO A 146 -20.47 5.13 -20.62
N ASP A 147 -21.38 5.86 -19.99
CA ASP A 147 -21.01 6.95 -19.09
C ASP A 147 -20.42 6.37 -17.79
N VAL A 148 -19.26 6.83 -17.40
CA VAL A 148 -18.60 6.47 -16.14
C VAL A 148 -18.73 7.62 -15.16
N TYR A 149 -19.26 7.33 -13.97
CA TYR A 149 -19.40 8.30 -12.87
C TYR A 149 -18.62 7.83 -11.64
N TYR A 150 -18.03 8.78 -10.95
CA TYR A 150 -17.31 8.55 -9.70
C TYR A 150 -18.11 9.16 -8.55
N ILE A 151 -18.52 8.31 -7.62
CA ILE A 151 -19.35 8.69 -6.49
C ILE A 151 -18.44 8.69 -5.24
N TYR A 152 -18.15 9.88 -4.74
CA TYR A 152 -17.35 10.06 -3.54
C TYR A 152 -18.25 10.37 -2.35
N THR A 153 -18.18 9.56 -1.29
CA THR A 153 -19.02 9.70 -0.10
C THR A 153 -18.16 9.96 1.12
N LYS A 154 -18.22 11.19 1.67
CA LYS A 154 -17.45 11.58 2.86
C LYS A 154 -18.32 12.35 3.85
N GLY A 155 -18.27 11.96 5.14
CA GLY A 155 -19.04 12.64 6.19
C GLY A 155 -20.54 12.69 5.94
N GLY A 156 -21.12 11.64 5.37
CA GLY A 156 -22.55 11.57 5.02
C GLY A 156 -22.94 12.40 3.79
N LYS A 157 -21.99 13.09 3.15
CA LYS A 157 -22.22 13.84 1.90
C LYS A 157 -21.77 13.03 0.71
N ARG A 158 -22.57 13.04 -0.33
CA ARG A 158 -22.32 12.34 -1.60
C ARG A 158 -22.02 13.36 -2.70
N TYR A 159 -20.89 13.17 -3.36
CA TYR A 159 -20.46 13.95 -4.52
C TYR A 159 -20.38 13.03 -5.72
N THR A 160 -20.88 13.48 -6.88
CA THR A 160 -20.81 12.73 -8.12
C THR A 160 -20.01 13.53 -9.12
N PHE A 161 -18.99 12.90 -9.70
CA PHE A 161 -18.10 13.46 -10.70
C PHE A 161 -18.23 12.71 -12.01
N GLY A 162 -18.14 13.42 -13.13
CA GLY A 162 -18.03 12.82 -14.45
C GLY A 162 -16.63 12.27 -14.74
N SER A 163 -16.51 11.53 -15.82
CA SER A 163 -15.24 10.93 -16.21
C SER A 163 -14.16 11.95 -16.53
N GLU A 164 -14.52 13.13 -17.03
CA GLU A 164 -13.60 14.23 -17.33
C GLU A 164 -13.08 14.98 -16.08
N GLU A 165 -13.72 14.82 -14.94
CA GLU A 165 -13.34 15.51 -13.70
C GLU A 165 -12.34 14.69 -12.87
N ILE A 166 -12.15 13.41 -13.18
CA ILE A 166 -11.33 12.49 -12.41
C ILE A 166 -10.23 11.87 -13.28
N LEU A 167 -8.94 11.98 -12.84
CA LEU A 167 -7.90 11.10 -13.33
C LEU A 167 -8.02 9.79 -12.55
N HIS A 168 -8.18 8.68 -13.25
CA HIS A 168 -8.32 7.37 -12.66
C HIS A 168 -7.14 6.48 -12.99
N PHE A 169 -6.26 6.27 -12.03
CA PHE A 169 -5.11 5.37 -12.13
C PHE A 169 -5.45 4.02 -11.51
N LYS A 170 -5.46 2.97 -12.32
CA LYS A 170 -5.81 1.61 -11.90
C LYS A 170 -4.64 0.65 -12.04
N THR A 171 -4.67 -0.44 -11.28
CA THR A 171 -3.69 -1.52 -11.46
C THR A 171 -3.88 -2.18 -12.82
N SER A 172 -2.85 -2.88 -13.30
CA SER A 172 -2.93 -3.67 -14.55
C SER A 172 -3.90 -4.86 -14.44
N ASN A 173 -4.21 -5.28 -13.22
CA ASN A 173 -5.13 -6.38 -12.95
C ASN A 173 -6.55 -5.84 -12.93
N THR A 174 -7.28 -6.06 -14.00
CA THR A 174 -8.68 -5.65 -14.16
C THR A 174 -9.40 -6.68 -15.02
N PHE A 175 -10.67 -6.94 -14.75
CA PHE A 175 -11.50 -7.83 -15.56
C PHE A 175 -12.36 -7.07 -16.56
N ASP A 176 -12.79 -5.88 -16.22
CA ASP A 176 -13.70 -5.04 -17.00
C ASP A 176 -13.01 -3.85 -17.68
N GLY A 177 -11.74 -3.62 -17.36
CA GLY A 177 -10.99 -2.45 -17.83
C GLY A 177 -11.40 -1.14 -17.14
N VAL A 178 -12.42 -1.14 -16.29
CA VAL A 178 -12.94 0.05 -15.60
C VAL A 178 -12.36 0.18 -14.21
N VAL A 179 -12.34 -0.91 -13.42
CA VAL A 179 -11.86 -0.92 -12.04
C VAL A 179 -10.67 -1.87 -11.89
N GLY A 180 -9.60 -1.40 -11.28
CA GLY A 180 -8.43 -2.21 -10.96
C GLY A 180 -8.63 -3.04 -9.69
N ILE A 181 -7.99 -4.20 -9.64
CA ILE A 181 -8.04 -5.11 -8.50
C ILE A 181 -6.88 -4.81 -7.56
N SER A 182 -7.16 -4.73 -6.26
CA SER A 182 -6.15 -4.50 -5.23
C SER A 182 -5.17 -5.67 -5.12
N VAL A 183 -3.87 -5.36 -5.13
CA VAL A 183 -2.82 -6.37 -4.85
C VAL A 183 -2.94 -6.90 -3.42
N LYS A 184 -3.38 -6.07 -2.49
CA LYS A 184 -3.68 -6.45 -1.09
C LYS A 184 -4.70 -7.60 -1.03
N ASP A 185 -5.80 -7.50 -1.81
CA ASP A 185 -6.86 -8.49 -1.78
C ASP A 185 -6.41 -9.81 -2.42
N GLN A 186 -5.61 -9.74 -3.46
CA GLN A 186 -5.02 -10.92 -4.10
C GLN A 186 -4.02 -11.65 -3.18
N LEU A 187 -3.23 -10.91 -2.41
CA LEU A 187 -2.23 -11.43 -1.48
C LEU A 187 -2.75 -11.65 -0.06
N LYS A 188 -4.05 -11.48 0.18
CA LYS A 188 -4.64 -11.48 1.52
C LYS A 188 -4.19 -12.67 2.37
N SER A 189 -4.27 -13.87 1.85
CA SER A 189 -3.89 -15.10 2.57
C SER A 189 -2.39 -15.13 2.93
N THR A 190 -1.52 -14.67 2.03
CA THR A 190 -0.07 -14.61 2.26
C THR A 190 0.28 -13.57 3.32
N ILE A 191 -0.31 -12.39 3.24
CA ILE A 191 -0.12 -11.29 4.20
C ILE A 191 -0.62 -11.70 5.59
N GLU A 192 -1.82 -12.26 5.69
CA GLU A 192 -2.37 -12.75 6.96
C GLU A 192 -1.55 -13.90 7.56
N GLY A 193 -1.04 -14.79 6.71
CA GLY A 193 -0.14 -15.86 7.12
C GLY A 193 1.14 -15.32 7.75
N ASN A 194 1.78 -14.35 7.11
CA ASN A 194 3.00 -13.71 7.61
C ASN A 194 2.77 -12.98 8.93
N LEU A 195 1.64 -12.28 9.07
CA LEU A 195 1.28 -11.59 10.31
C LEU A 195 1.07 -12.59 11.47
N LYS A 196 0.36 -13.69 11.22
CA LYS A 196 0.16 -14.75 12.23
C LYS A 196 1.48 -15.42 12.62
N ALA A 197 2.36 -15.67 11.64
CA ALA A 197 3.69 -16.19 11.91
C ALA A 197 4.51 -15.24 12.79
N GLN A 198 4.48 -13.94 12.50
CA GLN A 198 5.14 -12.92 13.32
C GLN A 198 4.55 -12.86 14.74
N GLN A 199 3.23 -12.93 14.87
CA GLN A 199 2.57 -12.96 16.17
C GLN A 199 2.93 -14.20 17.00
N LEU A 200 3.09 -15.36 16.35
CA LEU A 200 3.56 -16.58 17.02
C LEU A 200 4.97 -16.38 17.57
N VAL A 201 5.88 -15.84 16.75
CA VAL A 201 7.26 -15.54 17.17
C VAL A 201 7.26 -14.55 18.34
N ASN A 202 6.51 -13.46 18.25
CA ASN A 202 6.41 -12.46 19.32
C ASN A 202 5.91 -13.11 20.62
N LYS A 203 4.85 -13.92 20.58
CA LYS A 203 4.34 -14.64 21.75
C LYS A 203 5.38 -15.57 22.35
N MET A 204 6.21 -16.21 21.52
CA MET A 204 7.28 -17.08 22.02
C MET A 204 8.38 -16.28 22.72
N TYR A 205 8.73 -15.08 22.22
CA TYR A 205 9.66 -14.19 22.91
C TYR A 205 9.06 -13.66 24.22
N ASP A 206 7.79 -13.24 24.22
CA ASP A 206 7.10 -12.70 25.40
C ASP A 206 6.94 -13.76 26.49
N SER A 207 6.72 -15.02 26.12
CA SER A 207 6.59 -16.14 27.05
C SER A 207 7.92 -16.78 27.46
N GLY A 208 9.06 -16.17 27.10
CA GLY A 208 10.40 -16.66 27.46
C GLY A 208 10.74 -18.03 26.87
N PHE A 209 10.27 -18.33 25.67
CA PHE A 209 10.43 -19.66 25.03
C PHE A 209 9.85 -20.82 25.86
N THR A 210 8.84 -20.55 26.70
CA THR A 210 8.17 -21.57 27.49
C THR A 210 7.47 -22.55 26.56
N ALA A 211 8.18 -23.60 26.18
CA ALA A 211 7.64 -24.70 25.43
C ALA A 211 6.52 -25.36 26.25
N LYS A 212 5.44 -25.75 25.60
CA LYS A 212 4.49 -26.67 26.23
C LYS A 212 5.28 -27.88 26.71
N ALA A 213 5.13 -28.23 27.96
CA ALA A 213 5.78 -29.41 28.51
C ALA A 213 4.74 -30.53 28.71
N VAL A 214 5.14 -31.74 28.41
CA VAL A 214 4.34 -32.91 28.78
C VAL A 214 4.81 -33.37 30.14
N MET A 215 3.87 -33.35 31.10
CA MET A 215 4.10 -33.89 32.42
C MET A 215 3.62 -35.35 32.47
N GLN A 216 4.53 -36.25 32.78
CA GLN A 216 4.22 -37.65 33.07
C GLN A 216 4.34 -37.88 34.57
N TYR A 217 3.34 -38.52 35.16
CA TYR A 217 3.35 -38.91 36.55
C TYR A 217 3.04 -40.36 36.73
N THR A 218 3.65 -41.00 37.73
CA THR A 218 3.40 -42.39 38.12
C THR A 218 2.43 -42.35 39.31
N GLY A 219 1.17 -42.80 39.09
CA GLY A 219 0.13 -42.88 40.12
C GLY A 219 -1.19 -42.27 39.70
N ASN A 220 -2.21 -42.43 40.50
CA ASN A 220 -3.53 -41.87 40.26
C ASN A 220 -3.60 -40.47 40.89
N LEU A 221 -3.52 -39.41 40.06
CA LEU A 221 -3.87 -38.07 40.46
C LEU A 221 -5.35 -37.82 40.14
N SER A 222 -6.07 -37.25 41.09
CA SER A 222 -7.41 -36.71 40.78
C SER A 222 -7.28 -35.50 39.81
N ASP A 223 -8.28 -35.28 38.96
CA ASP A 223 -8.29 -34.19 37.97
C ASP A 223 -8.05 -32.81 38.62
N ASP A 224 -8.53 -32.57 39.83
CA ASP A 224 -8.31 -31.32 40.56
C ASP A 224 -6.85 -31.12 41.00
N ASN A 225 -6.19 -32.19 41.43
CA ASN A 225 -4.79 -32.14 41.81
C ASN A 225 -3.87 -31.99 40.59
N ALA A 226 -4.24 -32.60 39.46
CA ALA A 226 -3.52 -32.44 38.20
C ALA A 226 -3.61 -31.00 37.70
N LYS A 227 -4.77 -30.35 37.79
CA LYS A 227 -4.94 -28.94 37.44
C LYS A 227 -4.15 -27.99 38.35
N LYS A 228 -4.21 -28.16 39.66
CA LYS A 228 -3.44 -27.36 40.63
C LYS A 228 -1.94 -27.49 40.40
N PHE A 229 -1.48 -28.68 40.12
CA PHE A 229 -0.06 -28.93 39.84
C PHE A 229 0.40 -28.30 38.52
N ALA A 230 -0.40 -28.41 37.46
CA ALA A 230 -0.14 -27.76 36.18
C ALA A 230 -0.10 -26.22 36.33
N GLN A 231 -1.04 -25.63 37.09
CA GLN A 231 -1.06 -24.20 37.40
C GLN A 231 0.16 -23.76 38.20
N GLY A 232 0.59 -24.57 39.20
CA GLY A 232 1.82 -24.31 39.95
C GLY A 232 3.06 -24.25 39.06
N ILE A 233 3.23 -25.24 38.16
CA ILE A 233 4.34 -25.26 37.20
C ILE A 233 4.24 -24.03 36.26
N GLU A 234 3.05 -23.72 35.78
CA GLU A 234 2.85 -22.57 34.90
C GLU A 234 3.22 -21.24 35.57
N SER A 235 2.90 -21.06 36.86
CA SER A 235 3.29 -19.88 37.63
C SER A 235 4.81 -19.78 37.81
N TYR A 236 5.48 -20.89 38.05
CA TYR A 236 6.96 -20.94 38.11
C TYR A 236 7.58 -20.57 36.76
N MET A 237 7.01 -21.09 35.66
CA MET A 237 7.52 -20.83 34.30
C MET A 237 7.25 -19.40 33.84
N LYS A 238 6.18 -18.74 34.33
CA LYS A 238 5.87 -17.33 34.06
C LYS A 238 6.70 -16.36 34.93
N GLY A 239 7.39 -16.86 35.92
CA GLY A 239 8.21 -16.05 36.83
C GLY A 239 7.39 -15.25 37.83
N ASP A 240 6.12 -15.66 38.11
CA ASP A 240 5.26 -15.02 39.12
C ASP A 240 5.80 -15.14 40.56
N LEU A 241 6.84 -15.98 40.76
CA LEU A 241 7.52 -16.26 42.04
C LEU A 241 8.94 -15.66 42.13
N LYS A 242 9.22 -14.62 41.37
CA LYS A 242 10.52 -13.95 41.31
C LYS A 242 11.01 -13.41 42.67
N ASP A 243 10.10 -13.09 43.59
CA ASP A 243 10.41 -12.51 44.87
C ASP A 243 10.98 -13.55 45.90
N GLU A 244 10.95 -14.84 45.61
CA GLU A 244 11.38 -15.90 46.51
C GLU A 244 12.79 -16.47 46.19
N GLY A 245 13.52 -15.91 45.22
CA GLY A 245 14.88 -16.34 44.86
C GLY A 245 14.97 -17.70 44.16
N LEU A 246 13.87 -18.19 43.63
CA LEU A 246 13.76 -19.48 42.93
C LEU A 246 13.68 -19.34 41.40
N GLU A 247 14.31 -18.35 40.87
CA GLU A 247 14.14 -17.92 39.47
C GLU A 247 14.42 -18.99 38.37
N ASN A 248 15.14 -20.05 38.73
CA ASN A 248 15.61 -21.03 37.75
C ASN A 248 15.35 -22.50 38.15
N ILE A 249 14.65 -22.77 39.24
CA ILE A 249 14.43 -24.14 39.73
C ILE A 249 12.95 -24.45 39.76
N ILE A 250 12.51 -25.42 38.96
CA ILE A 250 11.13 -25.94 38.98
C ILE A 250 11.17 -27.16 39.91
N PRO A 251 10.50 -27.13 41.09
CA PRO A 251 10.40 -28.30 41.96
C PRO A 251 9.48 -29.33 41.29
N VAL A 252 10.03 -30.49 40.95
CA VAL A 252 9.28 -31.61 40.36
C VAL A 252 9.13 -32.68 41.44
N PRO A 253 7.89 -33.09 41.83
CA PRO A 253 7.65 -34.14 42.79
C PRO A 253 8.24 -35.47 42.35
N ILE A 254 8.60 -36.30 43.34
CA ILE A 254 9.11 -37.66 43.12
C ILE A 254 8.06 -38.46 42.30
N GLY A 255 8.50 -39.09 41.21
CA GLY A 255 7.63 -39.88 40.32
C GLY A 255 7.00 -39.05 39.19
N THR A 256 7.37 -37.78 39.03
CA THR A 256 6.97 -36.95 37.90
C THR A 256 8.16 -36.71 36.95
N SER A 257 7.92 -36.77 35.65
CA SER A 257 8.87 -36.39 34.60
C SER A 257 8.30 -35.25 33.80
N LEU A 258 9.05 -34.17 33.63
CA LEU A 258 8.71 -33.04 32.81
C LEU A 258 9.54 -33.10 31.51
N THR A 259 8.90 -33.37 30.42
CA THR A 259 9.55 -33.40 29.11
C THR A 259 9.12 -32.12 28.34
N PRO A 260 10.01 -31.14 28.13
CA PRO A 260 9.66 -29.98 27.33
C PRO A 260 9.41 -30.41 25.89
N LEU A 261 8.26 -30.01 25.35
CA LEU A 261 8.01 -30.08 23.92
C LEU A 261 8.85 -28.99 23.25
N ASN A 262 10.10 -29.33 22.92
CA ASN A 262 10.94 -28.44 22.14
C ASN A 262 10.34 -28.28 20.75
N ILE A 263 9.47 -27.30 20.57
CA ILE A 263 9.18 -26.78 19.24
C ILE A 263 10.42 -26.01 18.85
N LYS A 264 11.37 -26.66 18.20
CA LYS A 264 12.55 -26.01 17.66
C LYS A 264 12.09 -25.05 16.54
N LEU A 265 11.84 -23.79 16.89
CA LEU A 265 11.74 -22.69 15.90
C LEU A 265 13.08 -22.49 15.16
N ALA A 266 14.13 -23.13 15.66
CA ALA A 266 15.48 -23.07 15.10
C ALA A 266 15.64 -23.88 13.81
N ASP A 267 14.63 -24.61 13.37
CA ASP A 267 14.74 -25.25 12.08
C ASP A 267 14.63 -24.18 11.00
N ASN A 268 15.65 -24.11 10.15
CA ASN A 268 15.79 -23.21 8.99
C ASN A 268 14.50 -23.06 8.15
N GLN A 269 13.59 -24.01 8.24
CA GLN A 269 12.31 -24.05 7.55
C GLN A 269 11.41 -22.84 7.82
N PHE A 270 11.37 -22.31 9.06
CA PHE A 270 10.54 -21.14 9.35
C PHE A 270 11.09 -19.89 8.65
N ILE A 271 12.41 -19.71 8.68
CA ILE A 271 13.09 -18.61 8.02
C ILE A 271 12.92 -18.71 6.50
N GLU A 272 13.07 -19.92 5.96
CA GLU A 272 12.88 -20.19 4.53
C GLU A 272 11.45 -19.90 4.07
N VAL A 273 10.43 -20.31 4.82
CA VAL A 273 9.02 -20.02 4.54
C VAL A 273 8.77 -18.51 4.54
N LYS A 274 9.34 -17.79 5.51
CA LYS A 274 9.18 -16.34 5.61
C LYS A 274 9.88 -15.61 4.45
N GLN A 275 11.07 -16.04 4.07
CA GLN A 275 11.78 -15.53 2.88
C GLN A 275 11.01 -15.81 1.60
N TYR A 276 10.48 -17.02 1.44
CA TYR A 276 9.66 -17.38 0.27
C TYR A 276 8.41 -16.53 0.17
N SER A 277 7.70 -16.32 1.29
CA SER A 277 6.52 -15.45 1.33
C SER A 277 6.86 -13.98 0.98
N ALA A 278 8.00 -13.48 1.45
CA ALA A 278 8.47 -12.14 1.11
C ALA A 278 8.74 -12.01 -0.40
N LEU A 279 9.36 -13.03 -1.02
CA LEU A 279 9.58 -13.07 -2.46
C LEU A 279 8.28 -13.17 -3.26
N GLN A 280 7.28 -13.89 -2.77
CA GLN A 280 5.95 -13.95 -3.40
C GLN A 280 5.29 -12.57 -3.40
N ILE A 281 5.32 -11.85 -2.27
CA ILE A 281 4.78 -10.49 -2.18
C ILE A 281 5.53 -9.57 -3.13
N ALA A 282 6.85 -9.55 -3.11
CA ALA A 282 7.66 -8.71 -4.00
C ALA A 282 7.39 -9.00 -5.49
N SER A 283 7.28 -10.28 -5.85
CA SER A 283 6.96 -10.71 -7.21
C SER A 283 5.61 -10.21 -7.70
N ALA A 284 4.59 -10.21 -6.84
CA ALA A 284 3.26 -9.71 -7.18
C ALA A 284 3.25 -8.20 -7.47
N PHE A 285 4.17 -7.45 -6.89
CA PHE A 285 4.40 -6.03 -7.20
C PHE A 285 5.39 -5.78 -8.35
N GLY A 286 6.00 -6.83 -8.92
CA GLY A 286 7.08 -6.72 -9.89
C GLY A 286 8.39 -6.19 -9.31
N ILE A 287 8.56 -6.27 -8.00
CA ILE A 287 9.75 -5.78 -7.29
C ILE A 287 10.81 -6.88 -7.24
N LYS A 288 12.05 -6.49 -7.47
CA LYS A 288 13.19 -7.43 -7.48
C LYS A 288 13.67 -7.72 -6.05
N PRO A 289 14.20 -8.92 -5.77
CA PRO A 289 14.59 -9.33 -4.42
C PRO A 289 15.54 -8.35 -3.70
N TYR A 290 16.52 -7.79 -4.39
CA TYR A 290 17.47 -6.84 -3.81
C TYR A 290 16.80 -5.56 -3.27
N GLN A 291 15.66 -5.16 -3.82
CA GLN A 291 14.93 -3.95 -3.40
C GLN A 291 14.20 -4.12 -2.07
N ILE A 292 13.93 -5.36 -1.69
CA ILE A 292 13.39 -5.72 -0.36
C ILE A 292 14.49 -6.17 0.62
N GLY A 293 15.77 -6.03 0.24
CA GLY A 293 16.91 -6.38 1.08
C GLY A 293 17.36 -7.84 1.01
N ASP A 294 16.83 -8.63 0.06
CA ASP A 294 17.32 -9.99 -0.18
C ASP A 294 18.46 -9.99 -1.20
N TYR A 295 19.67 -10.13 -0.71
CA TYR A 295 20.91 -10.19 -1.51
C TYR A 295 21.45 -11.61 -1.67
N THR A 296 20.73 -12.64 -1.26
CA THR A 296 21.24 -14.03 -1.23
C THR A 296 21.69 -14.54 -2.60
N LYS A 297 21.10 -14.04 -3.68
CA LYS A 297 21.45 -14.39 -5.07
C LYS A 297 21.95 -13.19 -5.87
N ALA A 298 22.26 -12.06 -5.23
CA ALA A 298 22.73 -10.87 -5.92
C ALA A 298 24.25 -10.91 -6.14
N SER A 299 24.69 -10.83 -7.40
CA SER A 299 26.07 -10.54 -7.76
C SER A 299 26.22 -9.04 -8.02
N TYR A 300 27.29 -8.41 -7.57
CA TYR A 300 27.58 -6.98 -7.81
C TYR A 300 27.58 -6.63 -9.29
N ALA A 301 28.06 -7.52 -10.16
CA ALA A 301 28.05 -7.32 -11.60
C ALA A 301 26.64 -7.29 -12.23
N SER A 302 25.60 -7.73 -11.50
CA SER A 302 24.21 -7.73 -11.97
C SER A 302 23.37 -6.57 -11.42
N ALA A 303 23.88 -5.74 -10.53
CA ALA A 303 23.10 -4.69 -9.88
C ALA A 303 22.57 -3.65 -10.88
N GLU A 304 23.40 -3.21 -11.81
CA GLU A 304 23.00 -2.28 -12.87
C GLU A 304 21.94 -2.90 -13.81
N ALA A 305 22.15 -4.14 -14.22
CA ALA A 305 21.19 -4.89 -15.04
C ALA A 305 19.86 -5.09 -14.30
N GLN A 306 19.89 -5.33 -12.99
CA GLN A 306 18.70 -5.48 -12.17
C GLN A 306 17.93 -4.15 -12.01
N GLN A 307 18.63 -3.02 -11.86
CA GLN A 307 17.99 -1.70 -11.83
C GLN A 307 17.33 -1.38 -13.17
N LEU A 308 18.00 -1.65 -14.27
CA LEU A 308 17.43 -1.47 -15.61
C LEU A 308 16.20 -2.36 -15.81
N SER A 309 16.27 -3.63 -15.40
CA SER A 309 15.14 -4.57 -15.47
C SER A 309 13.95 -4.09 -14.65
N PHE A 310 14.15 -3.55 -13.44
CA PHE A 310 13.06 -2.98 -12.65
C PHE A 310 12.40 -1.79 -13.37
N TYR A 311 13.21 -0.91 -13.96
CA TYR A 311 12.68 0.22 -14.71
C TYR A 311 11.87 -0.25 -15.93
N VAL A 312 12.44 -1.14 -16.74
CA VAL A 312 11.83 -1.59 -18.01
C VAL A 312 10.62 -2.51 -17.76
N ASP A 313 10.77 -3.49 -16.86
CA ASP A 313 9.75 -4.53 -16.66
C ASP A 313 8.60 -4.05 -15.77
N THR A 314 8.86 -3.12 -14.83
CA THR A 314 7.87 -2.71 -13.82
C THR A 314 7.44 -1.26 -14.00
N LEU A 315 8.38 -0.31 -13.91
CA LEU A 315 8.02 1.11 -13.88
C LEU A 315 7.55 1.64 -15.23
N LEU A 316 8.14 1.21 -16.33
CA LEU A 316 7.83 1.76 -17.65
C LEU A 316 6.36 1.57 -18.02
N PHE A 317 5.78 0.42 -17.71
CA PHE A 317 4.37 0.15 -17.96
C PHE A 317 3.46 1.07 -17.10
N ILE A 318 3.79 1.22 -15.82
CA ILE A 318 3.06 2.10 -14.89
C ILE A 318 3.10 3.54 -15.39
N ILE A 319 4.29 4.03 -15.70
CA ILE A 319 4.53 5.40 -16.18
C ILE A 319 3.73 5.66 -17.44
N LYS A 320 3.72 4.72 -18.37
CA LYS A 320 2.98 4.86 -19.64
C LYS A 320 1.48 5.03 -19.39
N GLN A 321 0.89 4.25 -18.49
CA GLN A 321 -0.52 4.43 -18.11
C GLN A 321 -0.82 5.83 -17.56
N TYR A 322 0.09 6.35 -16.73
CA TYR A 322 -0.03 7.70 -16.18
C TYR A 322 0.05 8.77 -17.26
N GLU A 323 1.05 8.66 -18.14
CA GLU A 323 1.24 9.60 -19.26
C GLU A 323 0.02 9.66 -20.17
N GLU A 324 -0.55 8.51 -20.50
CA GLU A 324 -1.73 8.38 -21.34
C GLU A 324 -2.97 9.00 -20.68
N GLU A 325 -3.26 8.65 -19.43
CA GLU A 325 -4.43 9.18 -18.70
C GLU A 325 -4.34 10.69 -18.49
N ILE A 326 -3.17 11.19 -18.06
CA ILE A 326 -2.93 12.62 -17.85
C ILE A 326 -3.04 13.39 -19.16
N THR A 327 -2.47 12.88 -20.24
CA THR A 327 -2.52 13.50 -21.57
C THR A 327 -3.96 13.58 -22.08
N TYR A 328 -4.70 12.47 -21.95
CA TYR A 328 -6.07 12.38 -22.44
C TYR A 328 -7.02 13.36 -21.71
N LYS A 329 -6.86 13.54 -20.40
CA LYS A 329 -7.81 14.33 -19.60
C LYS A 329 -7.40 15.78 -19.36
N LEU A 330 -6.11 16.10 -19.39
CA LEU A 330 -5.65 17.47 -19.11
C LEU A 330 -5.34 18.28 -20.37
N LEU A 331 -5.11 17.64 -21.50
CA LEU A 331 -4.86 18.34 -22.76
C LEU A 331 -6.09 18.29 -23.67
N SER A 332 -6.36 19.40 -24.32
CA SER A 332 -7.36 19.44 -25.39
C SER A 332 -6.87 18.68 -26.63
N LYS A 333 -7.80 18.23 -27.47
CA LYS A 333 -7.46 17.58 -28.72
C LYS A 333 -6.54 18.44 -29.60
N ALA A 334 -6.79 19.76 -29.65
CA ALA A 334 -5.95 20.68 -30.42
C ALA A 334 -4.51 20.76 -29.89
N GLU A 335 -4.30 20.66 -28.57
CA GLU A 335 -2.97 20.64 -27.98
C GLU A 335 -2.24 19.34 -28.32
N VAL A 336 -2.93 18.19 -28.21
CA VAL A 336 -2.39 16.88 -28.61
C VAL A 336 -2.02 16.86 -30.10
N ASP A 337 -2.89 17.34 -30.97
CA ASP A 337 -2.64 17.46 -32.41
C ASP A 337 -1.46 18.39 -32.74
N ASN A 338 -1.19 19.39 -31.86
CA ASN A 338 -0.01 20.27 -31.93
C ASN A 338 1.25 19.67 -31.28
N GLY A 339 1.24 18.37 -30.92
CA GLY A 339 2.39 17.64 -30.40
C GLY A 339 2.67 17.81 -28.91
N TYR A 340 1.73 18.34 -28.12
CA TYR A 340 1.86 18.36 -26.66
C TYR A 340 1.57 16.99 -26.08
N HIS A 341 2.42 16.57 -25.15
CA HIS A 341 2.21 15.33 -24.40
C HIS A 341 2.95 15.38 -23.05
N PHE A 342 2.44 14.64 -22.08
CA PHE A 342 3.11 14.48 -20.80
C PHE A 342 4.09 13.30 -20.83
N LYS A 343 5.25 13.48 -20.19
CA LYS A 343 6.30 12.47 -20.12
C LYS A 343 7.00 12.50 -18.77
N PHE A 344 7.13 11.35 -18.14
CA PHE A 344 8.08 11.15 -17.05
C PHE A 344 9.49 10.97 -17.63
N ASN A 345 10.49 11.60 -17.00
CA ASN A 345 11.84 11.64 -17.57
C ASN A 345 12.89 11.28 -16.53
#